data_ed29ebb94ef45596118566a96e70b085
#
_entry.id   ed29ebb94ef45596118566a96e70b085
#
_cell.length_a   1.000
_cell.length_b   1.000
_cell.length_c   1.000
_cell.angle_alpha   90.00
_cell.angle_beta   90.00
_cell.angle_gamma   90.00
#
_symmetry.space_group_name_H-M   'P 1'
#
loop_
_entity.id
_entity.type
_entity.pdbx_description
1 polymer ?
#
loop_
_entity_poly.entity_id
_entity_poly.type
_entity_poly.pdbx_seq_one_letter_code
_entity_poly.pdbx_strand_id
1 'polypeptide(L)'
;DCNTINISGYPVTPVTDFTYSDEPVVNFTDLSTNVPTYWDWTFGDGGTSTLQNPVHVYTENGTYNVCLTSGNVAGADSECKTIVIDAYLAPEANFTFTGDPIVSFTDLSTNDPLTWLWNFDDGDVSTEINPVHTYELNGTYNVCLSVTGAGGSDTYCQNVVIAANGSAPVTDFDFAVTGLTAIFT
;
A
#
# COMPACT_ATOMS: atom_id res chain seq x y z
N ASP A 1 -50.37 56.83 6.51
CA ASP A 1 -49.92 55.87 5.45
C ASP A 1 -49.06 54.80 6.07
N CYS A 2 -49.68 53.58 6.27
CA CYS A 2 -48.92 52.39 6.69
C CYS A 2 -48.06 51.92 5.53
N ASN A 3 -46.77 52.23 5.56
CA ASN A 3 -45.80 51.70 4.62
C ASN A 3 -45.59 50.20 4.96
N THR A 4 -46.17 49.30 4.16
CA THR A 4 -45.93 47.86 4.29
C THR A 4 -44.50 47.60 3.91
N ILE A 5 -43.61 47.38 4.90
CA ILE A 5 -42.27 46.88 4.66
C ILE A 5 -42.41 45.40 4.29
N ASN A 6 -42.27 45.10 3.02
CA ASN A 6 -42.11 43.73 2.57
C ASN A 6 -40.71 43.24 3.02
N ILE A 7 -40.64 42.55 4.12
CA ILE A 7 -39.42 41.81 4.54
C ILE A 7 -39.42 40.50 3.74
N SER A 8 -39.05 40.59 2.45
CA SER A 8 -38.77 39.40 1.66
C SER A 8 -37.33 38.98 1.96
N GLY A 9 -37.17 37.84 2.59
CA GLY A 9 -35.93 37.11 2.62
C GLY A 9 -35.21 37.03 3.96
N TYR A 10 -35.80 36.37 4.95
CA TYR A 10 -34.95 35.74 5.95
C TYR A 10 -34.06 34.72 5.24
N PRO A 11 -32.73 34.71 5.52
CA PRO A 11 -31.88 33.68 4.96
C PRO A 11 -32.40 32.28 5.36
N VAL A 12 -32.44 31.39 4.41
CA VAL A 12 -32.83 29.99 4.59
C VAL A 12 -31.56 29.15 4.69
N THR A 13 -31.55 28.16 5.55
CA THR A 13 -30.43 27.19 5.66
C THR A 13 -30.17 26.57 4.27
N PRO A 14 -28.92 26.44 3.85
CA PRO A 14 -28.57 25.73 2.64
C PRO A 14 -29.14 24.30 2.62
N VAL A 15 -29.39 23.78 1.44
CA VAL A 15 -29.56 22.36 1.20
C VAL A 15 -28.29 21.93 0.45
N THR A 16 -27.46 21.17 1.13
CA THR A 16 -26.14 20.78 0.64
C THR A 16 -26.24 19.68 -0.39
N ASP A 17 -25.59 19.85 -1.52
CA ASP A 17 -25.41 18.83 -2.54
C ASP A 17 -24.14 19.13 -3.34
N PHE A 18 -23.56 18.09 -3.97
CA PHE A 18 -22.38 18.25 -4.82
C PHE A 18 -22.31 17.15 -5.88
N THR A 19 -21.50 17.39 -6.90
CA THR A 19 -21.08 16.39 -7.88
C THR A 19 -19.57 16.34 -7.99
N TYR A 20 -19.05 15.32 -8.66
CA TYR A 20 -17.61 15.11 -8.87
C TYR A 20 -17.33 14.54 -10.26
N SER A 21 -16.09 14.74 -10.74
CA SER A 21 -15.59 14.22 -12.00
C SER A 21 -14.71 12.99 -11.82
N ASP A 22 -14.06 12.58 -12.91
CA ASP A 22 -13.19 11.42 -13.02
C ASP A 22 -11.97 11.44 -12.08
N GLU A 23 -11.40 10.28 -11.86
CA GLU A 23 -10.30 9.93 -10.99
C GLU A 23 -8.94 9.86 -11.73
N PRO A 24 -7.78 9.84 -11.06
CA PRO A 24 -7.55 10.02 -9.61
C PRO A 24 -7.56 11.49 -9.17
N VAL A 25 -7.62 12.42 -10.11
CA VAL A 25 -7.73 13.87 -9.88
C VAL A 25 -9.20 14.25 -9.96
N VAL A 26 -9.83 14.38 -8.80
CA VAL A 26 -11.28 14.59 -8.70
C VAL A 26 -11.57 16.08 -8.56
N ASN A 27 -12.40 16.61 -9.47
CA ASN A 27 -12.93 17.97 -9.37
C ASN A 27 -14.31 17.90 -8.71
N PHE A 28 -14.46 18.55 -7.57
CA PHE A 28 -15.73 18.65 -6.87
C PHE A 28 -16.44 19.94 -7.26
N THR A 29 -17.75 19.87 -7.43
CA THR A 29 -18.59 21.02 -7.76
C THR A 29 -19.73 21.10 -6.77
N ASP A 30 -19.81 22.24 -6.05
CA ASP A 30 -20.90 22.56 -5.15
C ASP A 30 -22.21 22.78 -5.94
N LEU A 31 -23.27 22.11 -5.52
CA LEU A 31 -24.62 22.23 -6.04
C LEU A 31 -25.60 22.70 -4.95
N SER A 32 -25.09 23.13 -3.81
CA SER A 32 -25.90 23.57 -2.67
C SER A 32 -26.78 24.77 -3.03
N THR A 33 -27.99 24.78 -2.49
CA THR A 33 -28.98 25.85 -2.70
C THR A 33 -29.03 26.81 -1.52
N ASN A 34 -29.88 27.85 -1.60
CA ASN A 34 -30.12 28.85 -0.54
C ASN A 34 -28.87 29.68 -0.15
N VAL A 35 -27.99 29.95 -1.14
CA VAL A 35 -26.87 30.89 -1.05
C VAL A 35 -25.94 30.59 0.14
N PRO A 36 -25.19 29.49 0.12
CA PRO A 36 -24.14 29.24 1.09
C PRO A 36 -23.05 30.31 1.03
N THR A 37 -22.41 30.58 2.17
CA THR A 37 -21.32 31.56 2.29
C THR A 37 -20.00 30.93 2.78
N TYR A 38 -20.04 29.66 3.17
CA TYR A 38 -18.85 28.84 3.50
C TYR A 38 -19.08 27.39 3.16
N TRP A 39 -17.98 26.65 2.97
CA TRP A 39 -17.89 25.23 2.61
C TRP A 39 -16.81 24.58 3.44
N ASP A 40 -17.08 23.38 3.93
CA ASP A 40 -16.12 22.51 4.60
C ASP A 40 -16.20 21.12 3.98
N TRP A 41 -15.11 20.70 3.34
CA TRP A 41 -14.97 19.41 2.68
C TRP A 41 -14.08 18.48 3.51
N THR A 42 -14.48 17.21 3.56
CA THR A 42 -13.61 16.10 3.96
C THR A 42 -13.62 15.06 2.85
N PHE A 43 -12.43 14.59 2.43
CA PHE A 43 -12.32 13.71 1.26
C PHE A 43 -12.25 12.22 1.61
N GLY A 44 -12.25 11.86 2.91
CA GLY A 44 -12.27 10.48 3.38
C GLY A 44 -10.89 9.82 3.50
N ASP A 45 -9.82 10.46 3.03
CA ASP A 45 -8.41 10.08 3.15
C ASP A 45 -7.63 10.92 4.18
N GLY A 46 -8.33 11.82 4.90
CA GLY A 46 -7.76 12.79 5.82
C GLY A 46 -7.57 14.18 5.19
N GLY A 47 -7.70 14.32 3.89
CA GLY A 47 -7.69 15.60 3.18
C GLY A 47 -8.94 16.43 3.46
N THR A 48 -8.80 17.77 3.44
CA THR A 48 -9.90 18.73 3.66
C THR A 48 -9.76 19.95 2.76
N SER A 49 -10.86 20.70 2.54
CA SER A 49 -10.84 21.97 1.80
C SER A 49 -11.97 22.89 2.27
N THR A 50 -11.76 24.20 2.13
CA THR A 50 -12.78 25.24 2.36
C THR A 50 -13.15 25.98 1.06
N LEU A 51 -12.65 25.55 -0.07
CA LEU A 51 -13.01 26.11 -1.37
C LEU A 51 -14.43 25.65 -1.77
N GLN A 52 -15.17 26.48 -2.48
CA GLN A 52 -16.48 26.12 -2.99
C GLN A 52 -16.40 24.89 -3.95
N ASN A 53 -15.45 24.92 -4.86
CA ASN A 53 -15.24 23.87 -5.85
C ASN A 53 -13.78 23.40 -5.80
N PRO A 54 -13.41 22.50 -4.88
CA PRO A 54 -12.04 22.04 -4.74
C PRO A 54 -11.67 21.00 -5.80
N VAL A 55 -10.36 20.86 -5.99
CA VAL A 55 -9.74 19.71 -6.66
C VAL A 55 -9.01 18.90 -5.61
N HIS A 56 -9.19 17.58 -5.60
CA HIS A 56 -8.49 16.66 -4.72
C HIS A 56 -7.86 15.52 -5.50
N VAL A 57 -6.66 15.07 -5.09
CA VAL A 57 -5.93 13.98 -5.72
C VAL A 57 -5.86 12.83 -4.73
N TYR A 58 -6.48 11.72 -5.07
CA TYR A 58 -6.30 10.46 -4.34
C TYR A 58 -5.04 9.77 -4.85
N THR A 59 -4.22 9.27 -3.94
CA THR A 59 -2.93 8.63 -4.24
C THR A 59 -2.96 7.11 -4.19
N GLU A 60 -4.10 6.53 -3.83
CA GLU A 60 -4.30 5.08 -3.72
C GLU A 60 -5.70 4.70 -4.18
N ASN A 61 -5.87 3.48 -4.65
CA ASN A 61 -7.20 2.91 -4.88
C ASN A 61 -7.93 2.74 -3.55
N GLY A 62 -9.24 2.98 -3.57
CA GLY A 62 -10.03 2.85 -2.36
C GLY A 62 -11.46 3.31 -2.51
N THR A 63 -12.21 3.18 -1.42
CA THR A 63 -13.56 3.70 -1.29
C THR A 63 -13.56 4.80 -0.24
N TYR A 64 -13.87 6.00 -0.65
CA TYR A 64 -13.77 7.20 0.15
C TYR A 64 -15.17 7.79 0.42
N ASN A 65 -15.45 8.12 1.69
CA ASN A 65 -16.67 8.83 2.07
C ASN A 65 -16.40 10.33 2.08
N VAL A 66 -16.82 11.01 1.02
CA VAL A 66 -16.63 12.46 0.86
C VAL A 66 -17.83 13.18 1.41
N CYS A 67 -17.59 14.14 2.29
CA CYS A 67 -18.65 14.98 2.88
C CYS A 67 -18.39 16.45 2.59
N LEU A 68 -19.45 17.17 2.22
CA LEU A 68 -19.52 18.60 2.17
C LEU A 68 -20.47 19.09 3.26
N THR A 69 -20.02 20.08 4.03
CA THR A 69 -20.87 20.93 4.85
C THR A 69 -20.90 22.31 4.23
N SER A 70 -22.10 22.79 3.88
CA SER A 70 -22.28 24.16 3.39
C SER A 70 -23.16 24.97 4.34
N GLY A 71 -22.88 26.24 4.52
CA GLY A 71 -23.61 27.06 5.49
C GLY A 71 -23.71 28.53 5.14
N ASN A 72 -24.66 29.20 5.81
CA ASN A 72 -24.86 30.64 5.81
C ASN A 72 -25.31 31.13 7.20
N VAL A 73 -25.72 32.39 7.35
CA VAL A 73 -26.18 32.94 8.64
C VAL A 73 -27.44 32.28 9.20
N ALA A 74 -28.21 31.53 8.42
CA ALA A 74 -29.39 30.81 8.87
C ALA A 74 -29.06 29.41 9.45
N GLY A 75 -27.88 28.86 9.12
CA GLY A 75 -27.44 27.55 9.57
C GLY A 75 -26.58 26.82 8.52
N ALA A 76 -26.33 25.57 8.79
CA ALA A 76 -25.57 24.68 7.92
C ALA A 76 -26.30 23.36 7.67
N ASP A 77 -25.96 22.70 6.57
CA ASP A 77 -26.38 21.39 6.19
C ASP A 77 -25.20 20.58 5.65
N SER A 78 -25.29 19.24 5.64
CA SER A 78 -24.20 18.36 5.24
C SER A 78 -24.71 17.21 4.37
N GLU A 79 -23.99 16.92 3.30
CA GLU A 79 -24.21 15.77 2.43
C GLU A 79 -22.92 14.96 2.28
N CYS A 80 -23.04 13.63 2.29
CA CYS A 80 -21.92 12.73 2.08
C CYS A 80 -22.20 11.76 0.93
N LYS A 81 -21.19 11.54 0.09
CA LYS A 81 -21.24 10.57 -1.02
C LYS A 81 -20.03 9.64 -0.97
N THR A 82 -20.27 8.39 -1.27
CA THR A 82 -19.19 7.41 -1.43
C THR A 82 -18.66 7.47 -2.85
N ILE A 83 -17.34 7.63 -3.00
CA ILE A 83 -16.67 7.55 -4.29
C ILE A 83 -15.69 6.36 -4.27
N VAL A 84 -15.46 5.76 -5.43
CA VAL A 84 -14.50 4.68 -5.62
C VAL A 84 -13.38 5.19 -6.52
N ILE A 85 -12.15 5.05 -6.09
CA ILE A 85 -10.95 5.30 -6.88
C ILE A 85 -10.36 3.96 -7.27
N ASP A 86 -10.20 3.72 -8.57
CA ASP A 86 -9.67 2.47 -9.16
C ASP A 86 -8.72 2.80 -10.34
N ALA A 87 -7.97 3.89 -10.20
CA ALA A 87 -7.10 4.43 -11.24
C ALA A 87 -5.69 3.83 -11.26
N TYR A 88 -5.30 3.10 -10.23
CA TYR A 88 -3.96 2.55 -10.09
C TYR A 88 -3.93 1.05 -10.35
N LEU A 89 -2.98 0.58 -11.16
CA LEU A 89 -2.76 -0.86 -11.33
C LEU A 89 -2.09 -1.44 -10.08
N ALA A 90 -2.53 -2.63 -9.66
CA ALA A 90 -1.82 -3.37 -8.62
C ALA A 90 -0.42 -3.79 -9.13
N PRO A 91 0.62 -3.75 -8.29
CA PRO A 91 1.91 -4.30 -8.67
C PRO A 91 1.79 -5.79 -8.96
N GLU A 92 2.65 -6.31 -9.84
CA GLU A 92 2.79 -7.72 -10.13
C GLU A 92 4.19 -8.15 -9.69
N ALA A 93 4.26 -8.98 -8.63
CA ALA A 93 5.49 -9.43 -8.02
C ALA A 93 6.22 -10.42 -8.92
N ASN A 94 7.54 -10.23 -9.09
CA ASN A 94 8.40 -11.17 -9.79
C ASN A 94 9.86 -10.94 -9.41
N PHE A 95 10.69 -11.97 -9.44
CA PHE A 95 12.12 -11.84 -9.19
C PHE A 95 12.95 -12.93 -9.85
N THR A 96 14.25 -12.70 -9.92
CA THR A 96 15.26 -13.68 -10.26
C THR A 96 16.34 -13.70 -9.18
N PHE A 97 17.19 -14.74 -9.20
CA PHE A 97 18.30 -14.87 -8.27
C PHE A 97 19.52 -15.55 -8.90
N THR A 98 20.70 -15.33 -8.29
CA THR A 98 21.97 -15.96 -8.67
C THR A 98 22.82 -16.19 -7.43
N GLY A 99 23.68 -17.22 -7.46
CA GLY A 99 24.62 -17.53 -6.38
C GLY A 99 24.20 -18.73 -5.53
N ASP A 100 25.15 -19.27 -4.76
CA ASP A 100 25.03 -20.41 -3.84
C ASP A 100 26.32 -20.48 -2.99
N PRO A 101 26.30 -20.43 -1.65
CA PRO A 101 25.16 -20.19 -0.75
C PRO A 101 24.85 -18.71 -0.54
N ILE A 102 25.66 -17.80 -1.08
CA ILE A 102 25.41 -16.35 -1.05
C ILE A 102 24.57 -16.02 -2.28
N VAL A 103 23.31 -15.70 -2.07
CA VAL A 103 22.33 -15.50 -3.13
C VAL A 103 22.00 -14.01 -3.27
N SER A 104 22.18 -13.51 -4.50
CA SER A 104 21.75 -12.14 -4.87
C SER A 104 20.39 -12.24 -5.55
N PHE A 105 19.42 -11.55 -4.99
CA PHE A 105 18.07 -11.44 -5.53
C PHE A 105 17.93 -10.16 -6.33
N THR A 106 17.18 -10.21 -7.42
CA THR A 106 16.89 -9.06 -8.27
C THR A 106 15.38 -8.98 -8.47
N ASP A 107 14.79 -7.85 -8.05
CA ASP A 107 13.40 -7.53 -8.28
C ASP A 107 13.11 -7.34 -9.77
N LEU A 108 12.03 -7.94 -10.25
CA LEU A 108 11.50 -7.82 -11.61
C LEU A 108 10.02 -7.44 -11.59
N SER A 109 9.52 -6.97 -10.46
CA SER A 109 8.11 -6.57 -10.29
C SER A 109 7.75 -5.39 -11.19
N THR A 110 6.48 -5.33 -11.60
CA THR A 110 5.94 -4.30 -12.49
C THR A 110 4.85 -3.47 -11.80
N ASN A 111 4.32 -2.44 -12.49
CA ASN A 111 3.27 -1.55 -12.02
C ASN A 111 3.64 -0.75 -10.76
N ASP A 112 4.84 -0.19 -10.76
CA ASP A 112 5.34 0.81 -9.78
C ASP A 112 5.19 0.39 -8.31
N PRO A 113 5.81 -0.73 -7.87
CA PRO A 113 5.83 -1.09 -6.46
C PRO A 113 6.52 -0.01 -5.63
N LEU A 114 6.00 0.24 -4.43
CA LEU A 114 6.51 1.24 -3.49
C LEU A 114 7.24 0.60 -2.30
N THR A 115 6.89 -0.65 -1.97
CA THR A 115 7.51 -1.40 -0.87
C THR A 115 7.75 -2.85 -1.25
N TRP A 116 8.80 -3.44 -0.66
CA TRP A 116 9.24 -4.82 -0.84
C TRP A 116 9.34 -5.50 0.51
N LEU A 117 8.93 -6.76 0.59
CA LEU A 117 9.16 -7.65 1.73
C LEU A 117 9.55 -9.02 1.21
N TRP A 118 10.79 -9.38 1.45
CA TRP A 118 11.34 -10.70 1.17
C TRP A 118 11.23 -11.60 2.39
N ASN A 119 10.84 -12.84 2.17
CA ASN A 119 10.93 -13.91 3.14
C ASN A 119 11.79 -15.03 2.53
N PHE A 120 12.93 -15.35 3.16
CA PHE A 120 13.91 -16.29 2.64
C PHE A 120 13.65 -17.74 3.05
N ASP A 121 12.59 -18.01 3.82
CA ASP A 121 12.16 -19.35 4.29
C ASP A 121 13.14 -20.03 5.26
N ASP A 122 14.05 -19.28 5.86
CA ASP A 122 14.97 -19.72 6.92
C ASP A 122 14.80 -18.93 8.24
N GLY A 123 13.82 -18.03 8.26
CA GLY A 123 13.48 -17.15 9.37
C GLY A 123 13.92 -15.69 9.15
N ASP A 124 14.77 -15.43 8.17
CA ASP A 124 15.22 -14.09 7.83
C ASP A 124 14.31 -13.42 6.80
N VAL A 125 14.28 -12.07 6.84
CA VAL A 125 13.51 -11.23 5.95
C VAL A 125 14.33 -10.01 5.51
N SER A 126 13.94 -9.36 4.39
CA SER A 126 14.53 -8.09 3.94
C SER A 126 13.47 -7.17 3.35
N THR A 127 13.70 -5.86 3.41
CA THR A 127 12.91 -4.83 2.74
C THR A 127 13.68 -4.09 1.67
N GLU A 128 14.89 -4.54 1.34
CA GLU A 128 15.68 -4.00 0.23
C GLU A 128 15.07 -4.41 -1.10
N ILE A 129 15.22 -3.57 -2.13
CA ILE A 129 14.73 -3.87 -3.48
C ILE A 129 15.44 -5.10 -4.05
N ASN A 130 16.77 -5.16 -3.90
CA ASN A 130 17.63 -6.23 -4.42
C ASN A 130 18.54 -6.75 -3.31
N PRO A 131 18.03 -7.60 -2.41
CA PRO A 131 18.83 -8.07 -1.28
C PRO A 131 19.87 -9.11 -1.68
N VAL A 132 20.90 -9.22 -0.84
CA VAL A 132 21.82 -10.35 -0.83
C VAL A 132 21.58 -11.11 0.47
N HIS A 133 21.35 -12.42 0.38
CA HIS A 133 21.12 -13.29 1.54
C HIS A 133 22.08 -14.49 1.52
N THR A 134 22.50 -14.92 2.71
CA THR A 134 23.42 -16.06 2.87
C THR A 134 22.73 -17.18 3.62
N TYR A 135 22.56 -18.33 2.97
CA TYR A 135 22.04 -19.53 3.60
C TYR A 135 23.15 -20.33 4.29
N GLU A 136 22.95 -20.67 5.55
CA GLU A 136 23.95 -21.43 6.34
C GLU A 136 23.85 -22.93 6.10
N LEU A 137 22.71 -23.45 5.65
CA LEU A 137 22.46 -24.87 5.46
C LEU A 137 22.06 -25.14 4.00
N ASN A 138 22.45 -26.35 3.52
CA ASN A 138 21.91 -26.88 2.27
C ASN A 138 20.41 -27.17 2.44
N GLY A 139 19.64 -26.85 1.40
CA GLY A 139 18.19 -27.05 1.43
C GLY A 139 17.50 -26.51 0.20
N THR A 140 16.18 -26.64 0.20
CA THR A 140 15.31 -25.99 -0.76
C THR A 140 14.44 -25.02 0.02
N TYR A 141 14.56 -23.75 -0.29
CA TYR A 141 13.88 -22.65 0.37
C TYR A 141 12.81 -22.07 -0.55
N ASN A 142 11.57 -21.96 -0.08
CA ASN A 142 10.49 -21.32 -0.83
C ASN A 142 10.49 -19.82 -0.59
N VAL A 143 11.35 -19.12 -1.32
CA VAL A 143 11.53 -17.66 -1.16
C VAL A 143 10.33 -16.92 -1.74
N CYS A 144 9.80 -15.98 -0.97
CA CYS A 144 8.67 -15.15 -1.36
C CYS A 144 9.04 -13.68 -1.35
N LEU A 145 8.66 -12.97 -2.42
CA LEU A 145 8.66 -11.52 -2.51
C LEU A 145 7.21 -11.02 -2.48
N SER A 146 6.89 -10.17 -1.51
CA SER A 146 5.64 -9.40 -1.47
C SER A 146 5.94 -7.95 -1.79
N VAL A 147 5.21 -7.37 -2.75
CA VAL A 147 5.31 -5.97 -3.14
C VAL A 147 3.97 -5.26 -2.91
N THR A 148 4.03 -3.98 -2.57
CA THR A 148 2.83 -3.13 -2.40
C THR A 148 3.02 -1.84 -3.16
N GLY A 149 1.96 -1.38 -3.84
CA GLY A 149 1.89 -0.13 -4.58
C GLY A 149 0.54 0.56 -4.38
N ALA A 150 0.31 1.67 -5.09
CA ALA A 150 -0.92 2.46 -4.99
C ALA A 150 -2.19 1.65 -5.36
N GLY A 151 -2.08 0.68 -6.26
CA GLY A 151 -3.18 -0.18 -6.72
C GLY A 151 -3.42 -1.41 -5.86
N GLY A 152 -2.57 -1.70 -4.86
CA GLY A 152 -2.69 -2.89 -4.01
C GLY A 152 -1.37 -3.60 -3.77
N SER A 153 -1.41 -4.91 -3.55
CA SER A 153 -0.23 -5.74 -3.29
C SER A 153 -0.30 -7.07 -4.05
N ASP A 154 0.87 -7.64 -4.31
CA ASP A 154 1.01 -8.98 -4.87
C ASP A 154 2.18 -9.73 -4.22
N THR A 155 2.17 -11.07 -4.33
CA THR A 155 3.21 -11.93 -3.77
C THR A 155 3.56 -13.04 -4.75
N TYR A 156 4.86 -13.17 -5.05
CA TYR A 156 5.40 -14.23 -5.88
C TYR A 156 6.43 -15.06 -5.10
N CYS A 157 6.35 -16.39 -5.22
CA CYS A 157 7.26 -17.31 -4.54
C CYS A 157 7.89 -18.30 -5.54
N GLN A 158 9.17 -18.61 -5.33
CA GLN A 158 9.86 -19.68 -6.07
C GLN A 158 10.91 -20.39 -5.21
N ASN A 159 11.23 -21.62 -5.57
CA ASN A 159 12.20 -22.43 -4.85
C ASN A 159 13.63 -22.02 -5.22
N VAL A 160 14.45 -21.80 -4.19
CA VAL A 160 15.90 -21.61 -4.25
C VAL A 160 16.57 -22.85 -3.67
N VAL A 161 17.45 -23.51 -4.44
CA VAL A 161 18.18 -24.70 -3.99
C VAL A 161 19.58 -24.31 -3.60
N ILE A 162 19.98 -24.59 -2.36
CA ILE A 162 21.31 -24.37 -1.82
C ILE A 162 22.02 -25.71 -1.67
N ALA A 163 23.17 -25.85 -2.30
CA ALA A 163 23.98 -27.07 -2.32
C ALA A 163 25.47 -26.86 -2.04
N ALA A 164 25.95 -25.59 -2.07
CA ALA A 164 27.37 -25.27 -1.94
C ALA A 164 27.91 -25.20 -0.51
N ASN A 165 27.05 -25.25 0.52
CA ASN A 165 27.52 -25.47 1.87
C ASN A 165 28.11 -26.87 1.95
N GLY A 166 29.43 -26.97 2.15
CA GLY A 166 30.12 -28.26 2.18
C GLY A 166 29.41 -29.28 3.09
N SER A 167 29.38 -30.54 2.67
CA SER A 167 28.98 -31.61 3.57
C SER A 167 29.79 -31.53 4.87
N ALA A 168 29.15 -31.74 6.01
CA ALA A 168 29.85 -31.83 7.29
C ALA A 168 31.06 -32.75 7.13
N PRO A 169 32.23 -32.41 7.73
CA PRO A 169 33.40 -33.28 7.62
C PRO A 169 33.00 -34.69 8.02
N VAL A 170 33.15 -35.62 7.11
CA VAL A 170 33.04 -37.06 7.45
C VAL A 170 34.24 -37.29 8.35
N THR A 171 34.04 -37.44 9.64
CA THR A 171 35.07 -37.95 10.53
C THR A 171 35.25 -39.42 10.21
N ASP A 172 36.06 -39.67 9.20
CA ASP A 172 36.58 -41.00 8.97
C ASP A 172 37.70 -41.23 9.99
N PHE A 173 37.45 -42.15 10.88
CA PHE A 173 38.44 -42.49 11.87
C PHE A 173 38.83 -43.95 11.60
N ASP A 174 40.05 -44.06 11.13
CA ASP A 174 40.65 -45.35 10.85
C ASP A 174 41.35 -45.87 12.13
N PHE A 175 41.12 -47.10 12.52
CA PHE A 175 41.84 -47.75 13.58
C PHE A 175 42.57 -48.98 13.04
N ALA A 176 43.84 -49.02 13.28
CA ALA A 176 44.64 -50.21 13.00
C ALA A 176 44.81 -51.05 14.29
N VAL A 177 44.39 -52.32 14.21
CA VAL A 177 44.67 -53.30 15.29
C VAL A 177 45.89 -54.08 14.90
N THR A 178 47.00 -53.83 15.61
CA THR A 178 48.22 -54.63 15.51
C THR A 178 48.37 -55.43 16.82
N GLY A 179 48.05 -56.74 16.75
CA GLY A 179 48.14 -57.64 17.91
C GLY A 179 47.01 -57.39 18.91
N LEU A 180 47.29 -57.61 20.22
CA LEU A 180 46.30 -57.48 21.30
C LEU A 180 46.27 -56.06 21.93
N THR A 181 46.84 -55.04 21.28
CA THR A 181 46.83 -53.65 21.75
C THR A 181 46.24 -52.73 20.74
N ALA A 182 45.16 -52.00 21.08
CA ALA A 182 44.58 -50.92 20.27
C ALA A 182 45.36 -49.63 20.60
N ILE A 183 45.94 -48.95 19.59
CA ILE A 183 46.51 -47.59 19.72
C ILE A 183 45.55 -46.64 19.01
N PHE A 184 44.99 -45.71 19.77
CA PHE A 184 44.18 -44.62 19.23
C PHE A 184 45.15 -43.44 18.91
N THR A 185 45.14 -42.94 17.69
CA THR A 185 45.84 -41.71 17.27
C THR A 185 44.85 -40.63 16.94
#